data_61ad36607e144253f099fe0113467f7d
#
_entry.id   61ad36607e144253f099fe0113467f7d
#
_cell.length_a   1.000
_cell.length_b   1.000
_cell.length_c   1.000
_cell.angle_alpha   90.00
_cell.angle_beta   90.00
_cell.angle_gamma   90.00
#
_symmetry.space_group_name_H-M   'P 1'
#
loop_
_entity.id
_entity.type
_entity.pdbx_description
1 polymer ?
#
loop_
_entity_poly.entity_id
_entity_poly.type
_entity_poly.pdbx_seq_one_letter_code
_entity_poly.pdbx_strand_id
1 'polypeptide(L)'
;MKLHNAMWPGLVGKGTDEGQEPPISLERMLDLTAAAEVDGQKFDGIDYFLFLPHTNPEASDDEIRKIADLIASKGLAVGSLVAPIWPGTVGDSAMGDAEQQAKFLSAVKMACRIAGIFNDHGVRQYGAIRIDSAEFGVEKWREDPKANTQKIANTFKEAAKIAADHGERLAAEGEICWAGMHSWKDILDLLEAVGMPESLGFQADLAHTYLYLMGYNAPEHALLHEGYSDEEFYAAYEKMTD
;
A
#
# COMPACT_ATOMS: atom_id res chain seq x y z
N MET A 1 14.84 -11.56 7.71
CA MET A 1 13.56 -11.16 7.10
C MET A 1 12.50 -11.18 8.18
N LYS A 2 11.56 -10.24 8.18
CA LYS A 2 10.42 -10.22 9.09
C LYS A 2 9.19 -10.74 8.37
N LEU A 3 8.41 -11.61 9.03
CA LEU A 3 7.17 -12.14 8.48
C LEU A 3 5.99 -11.39 9.10
N HIS A 4 5.21 -10.70 8.25
CA HIS A 4 4.05 -9.94 8.69
C HIS A 4 2.77 -10.48 8.08
N ASN A 5 1.67 -10.37 8.83
CA ASN A 5 0.34 -10.56 8.30
C ASN A 5 -0.21 -9.24 7.79
N ALA A 6 -0.65 -9.20 6.53
CA ALA A 6 -1.35 -8.05 5.97
C ALA A 6 -2.77 -7.96 6.57
N MET A 7 -3.00 -6.94 7.40
CA MET A 7 -4.22 -6.79 8.20
C MET A 7 -5.33 -6.04 7.45
N TRP A 8 -5.67 -6.48 6.24
CA TRP A 8 -6.72 -5.82 5.47
C TRP A 8 -8.12 -6.06 6.07
N PRO A 9 -8.80 -5.02 6.59
CA PRO A 9 -10.07 -5.18 7.31
C PRO A 9 -11.25 -5.60 6.42
N GLY A 10 -11.18 -5.35 5.11
CA GLY A 10 -12.24 -5.68 4.16
C GLY A 10 -12.14 -7.04 3.48
N LEU A 11 -11.04 -7.77 3.71
CA LEU A 11 -10.70 -8.93 2.89
C LEU A 11 -11.45 -10.22 3.20
N VAL A 12 -12.15 -10.36 4.20
CA VAL A 12 -12.65 -11.68 4.58
C VAL A 12 -14.11 -11.85 4.20
N GLY A 13 -14.47 -11.45 2.98
CA GLY A 13 -15.83 -11.57 2.47
C GLY A 13 -16.86 -10.83 3.34
N LYS A 14 -16.38 -9.89 4.11
CA LYS A 14 -17.14 -9.18 5.12
C LYS A 14 -17.51 -7.83 4.58
N GLY A 15 -18.78 -7.62 4.38
CA GLY A 15 -19.31 -6.33 3.99
C GLY A 15 -20.32 -5.82 4.98
N THR A 16 -20.88 -4.68 4.67
CA THR A 16 -21.99 -4.08 5.43
C THR A 16 -23.34 -4.40 4.82
N ASP A 17 -23.38 -5.13 3.71
CA ASP A 17 -24.62 -5.48 3.02
C ASP A 17 -25.39 -6.56 3.78
N GLU A 18 -26.71 -6.55 3.60
CA GLU A 18 -27.59 -7.53 4.23
C GLU A 18 -27.20 -8.96 3.85
N GLY A 19 -27.05 -9.83 4.83
CA GLY A 19 -26.65 -11.23 4.62
C GLY A 19 -25.15 -11.50 4.54
N GLN A 20 -24.31 -10.46 4.59
CA GLN A 20 -22.87 -10.63 4.72
C GLN A 20 -22.46 -10.81 6.18
N GLU A 21 -21.40 -11.60 6.40
CA GLU A 21 -20.83 -11.69 7.75
C GLU A 21 -20.18 -10.35 8.15
N PRO A 22 -20.30 -9.94 9.43
CA PRO A 22 -19.67 -8.72 9.89
C PRO A 22 -18.14 -8.80 9.79
N PRO A 23 -17.45 -7.65 9.64
CA PRO A 23 -15.99 -7.61 9.65
C PRO A 23 -15.43 -8.22 10.93
N ILE A 24 -14.31 -8.92 10.81
CA ILE A 24 -13.56 -9.41 11.98
C ILE A 24 -13.00 -8.20 12.73
N SER A 25 -13.17 -8.18 14.06
CA SER A 25 -12.62 -7.09 14.88
C SER A 25 -11.09 -7.08 14.83
N LEU A 26 -10.48 -5.91 15.03
CA LEU A 26 -9.03 -5.76 15.11
C LEU A 26 -8.42 -6.73 16.15
N GLU A 27 -8.99 -6.77 17.36
CA GLU A 27 -8.50 -7.66 18.41
C GLU A 27 -8.51 -9.12 17.98
N ARG A 28 -9.59 -9.58 17.32
CA ARG A 28 -9.69 -10.96 16.84
C ARG A 28 -8.66 -11.25 15.74
N MET A 29 -8.41 -10.33 14.82
CA MET A 29 -7.36 -10.51 13.80
C MET A 29 -5.97 -10.57 14.42
N LEU A 30 -5.69 -9.74 15.41
CA LEU A 30 -4.43 -9.76 16.16
C LEU A 30 -4.24 -11.08 16.90
N ASP A 31 -5.29 -11.60 17.57
CA ASP A 31 -5.25 -12.90 18.25
C ASP A 31 -4.96 -14.05 17.27
N LEU A 32 -5.61 -14.04 16.11
CA LEU A 32 -5.37 -15.05 15.07
C LEU A 32 -3.95 -14.96 14.51
N THR A 33 -3.43 -13.75 14.28
CA THR A 33 -2.07 -13.54 13.80
C THR A 33 -1.03 -14.01 14.82
N ALA A 34 -1.20 -13.65 16.10
CA ALA A 34 -0.29 -14.04 17.16
C ALA A 34 -0.30 -15.56 17.43
N ALA A 35 -1.44 -16.22 17.21
CA ALA A 35 -1.60 -17.64 17.38
C ALA A 35 -1.15 -18.48 16.18
N ALA A 36 -1.01 -17.88 15.00
CA ALA A 36 -0.63 -18.60 13.78
C ALA A 36 0.81 -19.09 13.88
N GLU A 37 0.99 -20.39 13.63
CA GLU A 37 2.31 -21.05 13.67
C GLU A 37 2.36 -22.18 12.65
N VAL A 38 3.42 -22.21 11.85
CA VAL A 38 3.71 -23.31 10.92
C VAL A 38 5.17 -23.72 11.09
N ASP A 39 5.41 -24.98 11.44
CA ASP A 39 6.76 -25.54 11.65
C ASP A 39 7.63 -24.71 12.62
N GLY A 40 7.01 -24.20 13.69
CA GLY A 40 7.66 -23.35 14.69
C GLY A 40 7.87 -21.89 14.26
N GLN A 41 7.44 -21.50 13.07
CA GLN A 41 7.53 -20.14 12.57
C GLN A 41 6.23 -19.39 12.79
N LYS A 42 6.33 -18.20 13.40
CA LYS A 42 5.23 -17.28 13.69
C LYS A 42 5.40 -15.98 12.94
N PHE A 43 4.34 -15.19 12.89
CA PHE A 43 4.44 -13.80 12.45
C PHE A 43 5.23 -12.97 13.47
N ASP A 44 6.14 -12.13 12.97
CA ASP A 44 6.84 -11.10 13.76
C ASP A 44 5.94 -9.90 14.04
N GLY A 45 4.95 -9.66 13.16
CA GLY A 45 4.10 -8.49 13.25
C GLY A 45 3.01 -8.45 12.19
N ILE A 46 2.55 -7.24 11.94
CA ILE A 46 1.48 -6.94 11.00
C ILE A 46 1.88 -5.80 10.07
N ASP A 47 1.38 -5.83 8.84
CA ASP A 47 1.27 -4.67 7.98
C ASP A 47 -0.14 -4.12 8.09
N TYR A 48 -0.27 -2.84 8.49
CA TYR A 48 -1.48 -2.33 9.09
C TYR A 48 -2.20 -1.31 8.21
N PHE A 49 -3.46 -1.58 7.96
CA PHE A 49 -4.33 -0.72 7.16
C PHE A 49 -5.00 0.34 8.01
N LEU A 50 -4.85 1.60 7.65
CA LEU A 50 -5.43 2.74 8.35
C LEU A 50 -6.87 3.02 7.89
N PHE A 51 -7.72 2.00 8.00
CA PHE A 51 -9.10 2.01 7.52
C PHE A 51 -10.08 1.52 8.59
N LEU A 52 -11.31 2.03 8.50
CA LEU A 52 -12.44 1.42 9.23
C LEU A 52 -12.69 -0.02 8.75
N PRO A 53 -13.17 -0.93 9.60
CA PRO A 53 -13.56 -0.68 10.99
C PRO A 53 -12.41 -0.76 12.01
N HIS A 54 -11.19 -1.07 11.61
CA HIS A 54 -10.09 -1.29 12.54
C HIS A 54 -9.47 0.00 13.05
N THR A 55 -9.32 1.01 12.19
CA THR A 55 -8.74 2.29 12.55
C THR A 55 -9.54 3.42 11.90
N ASN A 56 -9.99 4.37 12.70
CA ASN A 56 -10.38 5.66 12.18
C ASN A 56 -9.10 6.51 12.03
N PRO A 57 -8.68 6.90 10.81
CA PRO A 57 -7.47 7.70 10.60
C PRO A 57 -7.57 9.11 11.21
N GLU A 58 -8.80 9.60 11.46
CA GLU A 58 -9.07 10.88 12.12
C GLU A 58 -9.18 10.76 13.65
N ALA A 59 -8.99 9.56 14.21
CA ALA A 59 -9.02 9.35 15.66
C ALA A 59 -7.96 10.21 16.38
N SER A 60 -8.24 10.51 17.64
CA SER A 60 -7.31 11.24 18.51
C SER A 60 -6.01 10.43 18.73
N ASP A 61 -4.94 11.14 19.08
CA ASP A 61 -3.66 10.51 19.40
C ASP A 61 -3.78 9.47 20.52
N ASP A 62 -4.65 9.71 21.51
CA ASP A 62 -4.89 8.78 22.61
C ASP A 62 -5.60 7.49 22.15
N GLU A 63 -6.50 7.58 21.17
CA GLU A 63 -7.13 6.41 20.56
C GLU A 63 -6.13 5.61 19.74
N ILE A 64 -5.24 6.28 18.97
CA ILE A 64 -4.17 5.62 18.24
C ILE A 64 -3.17 4.95 19.20
N ARG A 65 -2.83 5.58 20.34
CA ARG A 65 -1.98 4.95 21.37
C ARG A 65 -2.62 3.70 21.96
N LYS A 66 -3.94 3.66 22.17
CA LYS A 66 -4.64 2.44 22.62
C LYS A 66 -4.55 1.32 21.60
N ILE A 67 -4.57 1.63 20.30
CA ILE A 67 -4.33 0.64 19.25
C ILE A 67 -2.90 0.11 19.35
N ALA A 68 -1.90 1.00 19.53
CA ALA A 68 -0.51 0.59 19.74
C ALA A 68 -0.35 -0.34 20.96
N ASP A 69 -0.99 0.01 22.11
CA ASP A 69 -1.02 -0.82 23.31
C ASP A 69 -1.61 -2.21 23.02
N LEU A 70 -2.73 -2.26 22.29
CA LEU A 70 -3.39 -3.51 21.93
C LEU A 70 -2.47 -4.39 21.07
N ILE A 71 -1.83 -3.84 20.04
CA ILE A 71 -0.90 -4.57 19.17
C ILE A 71 0.30 -5.09 19.98
N ALA A 72 0.91 -4.23 20.78
CA ALA A 72 2.04 -4.58 21.65
C ALA A 72 1.67 -5.68 22.65
N SER A 73 0.44 -5.66 23.22
CA SER A 73 -0.04 -6.68 24.17
C SER A 73 -0.12 -8.08 23.58
N LYS A 74 -0.22 -8.19 22.24
CA LYS A 74 -0.23 -9.47 21.52
C LYS A 74 1.19 -9.95 21.13
N GLY A 75 2.23 -9.17 21.48
CA GLY A 75 3.62 -9.46 21.13
C GLY A 75 3.95 -9.24 19.64
N LEU A 76 3.13 -8.47 18.92
CA LEU A 76 3.30 -8.17 17.52
C LEU A 76 3.91 -6.79 17.33
N ALA A 77 4.73 -6.64 16.28
CA ALA A 77 5.20 -5.34 15.81
C ALA A 77 4.33 -4.83 14.65
N VAL A 78 4.40 -3.54 14.37
CA VAL A 78 3.86 -2.93 13.15
C VAL A 78 5.00 -2.75 12.16
N GLY A 79 4.81 -3.17 10.92
CA GLY A 79 5.71 -2.93 9.81
C GLY A 79 5.20 -1.79 8.92
N SER A 80 4.82 -2.12 7.69
CA SER A 80 4.26 -1.15 6.76
C SER A 80 2.86 -0.71 7.19
N LEU A 81 2.56 0.55 6.91
CA LEU A 81 1.22 1.12 7.04
C LEU A 81 0.62 1.33 5.66
N VAL A 82 -0.65 1.01 5.49
CA VAL A 82 -1.38 1.35 4.26
C VAL A 82 -2.13 2.65 4.49
N ALA A 83 -1.76 3.69 3.75
CA ALA A 83 -2.37 5.01 3.87
C ALA A 83 -3.85 5.00 3.45
N PRO A 84 -4.72 5.78 4.12
CA PRO A 84 -6.15 5.82 3.82
C PRO A 84 -6.44 6.77 2.64
N ILE A 85 -5.81 6.49 1.47
CA ILE A 85 -5.82 7.39 0.31
C ILE A 85 -6.98 7.15 -0.65
N TRP A 86 -7.67 6.02 -0.57
CA TRP A 86 -8.66 5.63 -1.58
C TRP A 86 -9.94 6.45 -1.53
N PRO A 87 -10.61 6.68 -2.69
CA PRO A 87 -11.96 7.22 -2.72
C PRO A 87 -12.91 6.41 -1.82
N GLY A 88 -13.73 7.12 -1.04
CA GLY A 88 -14.60 6.49 -0.03
C GLY A 88 -13.96 6.33 1.35
N THR A 89 -12.69 6.69 1.49
CA THR A 89 -12.00 6.91 2.76
C THR A 89 -11.82 8.42 3.01
N VAL A 90 -10.79 8.82 3.76
CA VAL A 90 -10.44 10.24 3.93
C VAL A 90 -9.59 10.79 2.77
N GLY A 91 -9.11 9.91 1.89
CA GLY A 91 -8.30 10.25 0.73
C GLY A 91 -9.11 10.38 -0.57
N ASP A 92 -8.40 10.56 -1.67
CA ASP A 92 -8.95 10.61 -3.02
C ASP A 92 -7.83 10.44 -4.07
N SER A 93 -8.16 10.48 -5.36
CA SER A 93 -7.24 10.22 -6.48
C SER A 93 -6.04 11.16 -6.54
N ALA A 94 -4.84 10.60 -6.70
CA ALA A 94 -3.61 11.34 -6.99
C ALA A 94 -3.60 11.95 -8.40
N MET A 95 -4.41 11.41 -9.33
CA MET A 95 -4.58 11.89 -10.71
C MET A 95 -5.76 12.87 -10.85
N GLY A 96 -6.53 13.06 -9.81
CA GLY A 96 -7.75 13.86 -9.80
C GLY A 96 -7.54 15.36 -9.97
N ASP A 97 -8.58 16.13 -9.65
CA ASP A 97 -8.49 17.57 -9.59
C ASP A 97 -7.74 18.06 -8.32
N ALA A 98 -7.64 19.38 -8.15
CA ALA A 98 -6.90 19.95 -7.02
C ALA A 98 -7.49 19.59 -5.65
N GLU A 99 -8.81 19.42 -5.54
CA GLU A 99 -9.47 19.01 -4.29
C GLU A 99 -9.14 17.55 -3.97
N GLN A 100 -9.23 16.66 -4.95
CA GLN A 100 -8.92 15.24 -4.81
C GLN A 100 -7.44 15.04 -4.44
N GLN A 101 -6.53 15.72 -5.11
CA GLN A 101 -5.10 15.69 -4.78
C GLN A 101 -4.82 16.22 -3.37
N ALA A 102 -5.52 17.26 -2.93
CA ALA A 102 -5.39 17.78 -1.57
C ALA A 102 -5.86 16.76 -0.50
N LYS A 103 -6.94 16.02 -0.77
CA LYS A 103 -7.40 14.92 0.08
C LYS A 103 -6.36 13.79 0.13
N PHE A 104 -5.78 13.40 -1.01
CA PHE A 104 -4.70 12.43 -1.08
C PHE A 104 -3.54 12.84 -0.16
N LEU A 105 -3.03 14.05 -0.30
CA LEU A 105 -1.92 14.57 0.51
C LEU A 105 -2.27 14.65 2.01
N SER A 106 -3.51 15.03 2.32
CA SER A 106 -3.99 15.04 3.71
C SER A 106 -4.01 13.63 4.31
N ALA A 107 -4.45 12.62 3.55
CA ALA A 107 -4.45 11.22 3.98
C ALA A 107 -3.03 10.69 4.22
N VAL A 108 -2.07 11.02 3.36
CA VAL A 108 -0.65 10.70 3.58
C VAL A 108 -0.12 11.34 4.86
N LYS A 109 -0.46 12.61 5.11
CA LYS A 109 -0.07 13.31 6.35
C LYS A 109 -0.66 12.65 7.60
N MET A 110 -1.92 12.18 7.54
CA MET A 110 -2.53 11.42 8.63
C MET A 110 -1.78 10.10 8.87
N ALA A 111 -1.42 9.38 7.81
CA ALA A 111 -0.63 8.16 7.92
C ALA A 111 0.74 8.42 8.57
N CYS A 112 1.43 9.49 8.21
CA CYS A 112 2.69 9.89 8.83
C CYS A 112 2.52 10.23 10.33
N ARG A 113 1.43 10.93 10.69
CA ARG A 113 1.11 11.20 12.11
C ARG A 113 0.94 9.90 12.91
N ILE A 114 0.17 8.95 12.38
CA ILE A 114 -0.06 7.65 13.03
C ILE A 114 1.24 6.85 13.12
N ALA A 115 2.04 6.85 12.04
CA ALA A 115 3.37 6.23 12.03
C ALA A 115 4.26 6.78 13.16
N GLY A 116 4.30 8.11 13.33
CA GLY A 116 5.03 8.76 14.41
C GLY A 116 4.57 8.30 15.79
N ILE A 117 3.27 8.21 16.04
CA ILE A 117 2.71 7.70 17.31
C ILE A 117 3.14 6.25 17.56
N PHE A 118 3.09 5.39 16.55
CA PHE A 118 3.54 4.00 16.67
C PHE A 118 5.05 3.87 16.88
N ASN A 119 5.85 4.74 16.26
CA ASN A 119 7.28 4.81 16.44
C ASN A 119 7.62 5.25 17.88
N ASP A 120 7.01 6.33 18.37
CA ASP A 120 7.21 6.86 19.73
C ASP A 120 6.78 5.85 20.80
N HIS A 121 5.73 5.08 20.52
CA HIS A 121 5.26 4.00 21.38
C HIS A 121 6.22 2.79 21.37
N GLY A 122 7.09 2.67 20.38
CA GLY A 122 8.03 1.57 20.21
C GLY A 122 7.44 0.32 19.55
N VAL A 123 6.17 0.35 19.12
CA VAL A 123 5.53 -0.80 18.46
C VAL A 123 5.91 -0.89 16.98
N ARG A 124 6.39 0.21 16.37
CA ARG A 124 6.88 0.26 15.00
C ARG A 124 8.31 0.82 14.95
N GLN A 125 9.24 0.04 14.43
CA GLN A 125 10.67 0.40 14.33
C GLN A 125 11.22 0.30 12.91
N TYR A 126 10.40 -0.15 11.97
CA TYR A 126 10.75 -0.34 10.55
C TYR A 126 9.47 -0.33 9.70
N GLY A 127 9.63 -0.42 8.40
CA GLY A 127 8.54 -0.39 7.43
C GLY A 127 8.42 0.95 6.71
N ALA A 128 7.55 1.00 5.74
CA ALA A 128 7.22 2.17 4.95
C ALA A 128 5.73 2.48 5.04
N ILE A 129 5.31 3.62 4.49
CA ILE A 129 3.89 3.90 4.29
C ILE A 129 3.57 3.56 2.83
N ARG A 130 2.73 2.54 2.64
CA ARG A 130 2.26 2.13 1.32
C ARG A 130 1.26 3.13 0.77
N ILE A 131 1.46 3.48 -0.50
CA ILE A 131 0.54 4.27 -1.31
C ILE A 131 0.34 3.62 -2.68
N ASP A 132 -0.69 4.04 -3.39
CA ASP A 132 -0.93 3.83 -4.81
C ASP A 132 -1.55 5.09 -5.43
N SER A 133 -1.95 5.09 -6.70
CA SER A 133 -2.50 6.29 -7.33
C SER A 133 -3.92 6.65 -6.86
N ALA A 134 -4.60 5.74 -6.19
CA ALA A 134 -6.01 5.89 -5.79
C ALA A 134 -6.96 6.26 -6.96
N GLU A 135 -6.52 6.04 -8.20
CA GLU A 135 -7.35 6.18 -9.40
C GLU A 135 -7.67 4.78 -9.95
N PHE A 136 -8.87 4.32 -9.65
CA PHE A 136 -9.31 2.98 -10.04
C PHE A 136 -9.62 2.90 -11.54
N GLY A 137 -9.02 1.90 -12.20
CA GLY A 137 -9.17 1.68 -13.63
C GLY A 137 -8.20 2.50 -14.48
N VAL A 138 -7.87 1.99 -15.66
CA VAL A 138 -6.81 2.54 -16.51
C VAL A 138 -7.33 3.42 -17.65
N GLU A 139 -8.64 3.41 -17.92
CA GLU A 139 -9.22 4.03 -19.11
C GLU A 139 -9.00 5.55 -19.13
N LYS A 140 -9.27 6.22 -18.02
CA LYS A 140 -9.06 7.67 -17.89
C LYS A 140 -7.59 8.07 -18.04
N TRP A 141 -6.67 7.23 -17.52
CA TRP A 141 -5.24 7.46 -17.69
C TRP A 141 -4.84 7.34 -19.16
N ARG A 142 -5.42 6.38 -19.91
CA ARG A 142 -5.14 6.15 -21.33
C ARG A 142 -5.56 7.28 -22.26
N GLU A 143 -6.42 8.20 -21.82
CA GLU A 143 -6.81 9.39 -22.61
C GLU A 143 -5.61 10.30 -22.89
N ASP A 144 -4.69 10.45 -21.94
CA ASP A 144 -3.40 11.15 -22.09
C ASP A 144 -2.38 10.58 -21.08
N PRO A 145 -1.74 9.44 -21.41
CA PRO A 145 -0.84 8.74 -20.50
C PRO A 145 0.26 9.64 -19.94
N LYS A 146 0.86 10.46 -20.80
CA LYS A 146 1.96 11.36 -20.41
C LYS A 146 1.51 12.43 -19.42
N ALA A 147 0.43 13.13 -19.71
CA ALA A 147 -0.08 14.18 -18.83
C ALA A 147 -0.60 13.60 -17.51
N ASN A 148 -1.27 12.44 -17.56
CA ASN A 148 -1.83 11.79 -16.39
C ASN A 148 -0.74 11.19 -15.50
N THR A 149 0.30 10.56 -16.05
CA THR A 149 1.48 10.15 -15.29
C THR A 149 2.16 11.35 -14.62
N GLN A 150 2.29 12.48 -15.32
CA GLN A 150 2.87 13.68 -14.73
C GLN A 150 2.02 14.25 -13.57
N LYS A 151 0.69 14.17 -13.65
CA LYS A 151 -0.18 14.57 -12.53
C LYS A 151 0.05 13.70 -11.29
N ILE A 152 0.06 12.37 -11.47
CA ILE A 152 0.33 11.42 -10.38
C ILE A 152 1.72 11.70 -9.80
N ALA A 153 2.74 11.86 -10.67
CA ALA A 153 4.11 12.13 -10.25
C ALA A 153 4.23 13.42 -9.42
N ASN A 154 3.53 14.48 -9.80
CA ASN A 154 3.52 15.73 -9.04
C ASN A 154 2.91 15.53 -7.64
N THR A 155 1.77 14.81 -7.53
CA THR A 155 1.13 14.50 -6.26
C THR A 155 2.02 13.60 -5.39
N PHE A 156 2.63 12.57 -5.98
CA PHE A 156 3.55 11.67 -5.27
C PHE A 156 4.81 12.39 -4.78
N LYS A 157 5.30 13.35 -5.56
CA LYS A 157 6.44 14.18 -5.15
C LYS A 157 6.13 15.02 -3.90
N GLU A 158 4.96 15.62 -3.83
CA GLU A 158 4.54 16.33 -2.63
C GLU A 158 4.28 15.37 -1.46
N ALA A 159 3.67 14.20 -1.71
CA ALA A 159 3.49 13.17 -0.70
C ALA A 159 4.84 12.67 -0.14
N ALA A 160 5.84 12.45 -1.00
CA ALA A 160 7.17 12.03 -0.59
C ALA A 160 7.89 13.09 0.27
N LYS A 161 7.70 14.38 -0.02
CA LYS A 161 8.19 15.47 0.83
C LYS A 161 7.52 15.46 2.21
N ILE A 162 6.19 15.30 2.24
CA ILE A 162 5.44 15.20 3.51
C ILE A 162 5.98 14.03 4.34
N ALA A 163 6.19 12.86 3.75
CA ALA A 163 6.73 11.71 4.45
C ALA A 163 8.15 11.97 4.97
N ALA A 164 9.03 12.53 4.14
CA ALA A 164 10.40 12.89 4.52
C ALA A 164 10.45 13.88 5.70
N ASP A 165 9.57 14.90 5.70
CA ASP A 165 9.45 15.88 6.79
C ASP A 165 9.02 15.24 8.13
N HIS A 166 8.39 14.06 8.07
CA HIS A 166 8.01 13.25 9.25
C HIS A 166 9.01 12.11 9.55
N GLY A 167 10.12 12.03 8.81
CA GLY A 167 11.11 10.96 8.98
C GLY A 167 10.63 9.61 8.42
N GLU A 168 9.61 9.61 7.57
CA GLU A 168 9.01 8.43 6.97
C GLU A 168 9.42 8.26 5.50
N ARG A 169 9.24 7.05 4.98
CA ARG A 169 9.39 6.71 3.56
C ARG A 169 8.09 6.15 3.01
N LEU A 170 7.82 6.45 1.76
CA LEU A 170 6.70 5.87 1.02
C LEU A 170 7.15 4.67 0.19
N ALA A 171 6.23 3.74 -0.04
CA ALA A 171 6.37 2.67 -0.99
C ALA A 171 5.13 2.64 -1.90
N ALA A 172 5.36 2.78 -3.22
CA ALA A 172 4.30 2.70 -4.21
C ALA A 172 4.06 1.24 -4.56
N GLU A 173 2.89 0.72 -4.24
CA GLU A 173 2.50 -0.64 -4.60
C GLU A 173 1.90 -0.66 -6.00
N GLY A 174 2.57 -1.38 -6.89
CA GLY A 174 2.09 -1.60 -8.23
C GLY A 174 1.00 -2.66 -8.26
N GLU A 175 -0.20 -2.25 -8.64
CA GLU A 175 -1.34 -3.15 -8.86
C GLU A 175 -1.97 -2.88 -10.22
N ILE A 176 -2.49 -3.94 -10.83
CA ILE A 176 -3.11 -3.89 -12.16
C ILE A 176 -4.35 -2.98 -12.25
N CYS A 177 -4.97 -2.64 -11.13
CA CYS A 177 -6.18 -1.81 -11.08
C CYS A 177 -5.90 -0.31 -10.96
N TRP A 178 -4.67 0.11 -10.61
CA TRP A 178 -4.35 1.51 -10.39
C TRP A 178 -3.78 2.18 -11.63
N ALA A 179 -4.40 3.25 -12.06
CA ALA A 179 -3.98 4.06 -13.20
C ALA A 179 -2.54 4.59 -13.03
N GLY A 180 -1.73 4.51 -14.10
CA GLY A 180 -0.32 4.91 -14.10
C GLY A 180 0.62 3.97 -13.34
N MET A 181 0.08 2.90 -12.76
CA MET A 181 0.82 1.88 -12.00
C MET A 181 0.43 0.46 -12.42
N HIS A 182 -0.32 0.32 -13.51
CA HIS A 182 -0.98 -0.91 -13.93
C HIS A 182 -0.10 -1.86 -14.75
N SER A 183 1.14 -1.46 -15.07
CA SER A 183 2.19 -2.32 -15.63
C SER A 183 3.54 -1.99 -14.98
N TRP A 184 4.51 -2.92 -15.11
CA TRP A 184 5.85 -2.68 -14.59
C TRP A 184 6.53 -1.46 -15.24
N LYS A 185 6.29 -1.23 -16.53
CA LYS A 185 6.87 -0.10 -17.25
C LYS A 185 6.28 1.23 -16.80
N ASP A 186 4.95 1.28 -16.62
CA ASP A 186 4.26 2.51 -16.21
C ASP A 186 4.65 2.94 -14.80
N ILE A 187 4.80 1.98 -13.87
CA ILE A 187 5.24 2.32 -12.50
C ILE A 187 6.70 2.77 -12.46
N LEU A 188 7.59 2.19 -13.27
CA LEU A 188 8.97 2.66 -13.36
C LEU A 188 9.04 4.06 -13.93
N ASP A 189 8.32 4.34 -15.02
CA ASP A 189 8.24 5.68 -15.61
C ASP A 189 7.65 6.72 -14.61
N LEU A 190 6.66 6.31 -13.82
CA LEU A 190 6.10 7.15 -12.75
C LEU A 190 7.14 7.44 -11.66
N LEU A 191 7.84 6.42 -11.14
CA LEU A 191 8.86 6.61 -10.11
C LEU A 191 10.03 7.48 -10.61
N GLU A 192 10.45 7.31 -11.87
CA GLU A 192 11.45 8.16 -12.51
C GLU A 192 10.97 9.62 -12.60
N ALA A 193 9.71 9.84 -13.00
CA ALA A 193 9.12 11.18 -13.06
C ALA A 193 9.01 11.87 -11.69
N VAL A 194 8.80 11.09 -10.61
CA VAL A 194 8.85 11.60 -9.23
C VAL A 194 10.27 12.01 -8.85
N GLY A 195 11.27 11.23 -9.18
CA GLY A 195 12.69 11.54 -8.99
C GLY A 195 13.13 11.69 -7.53
N MET A 196 12.52 10.94 -6.60
CA MET A 196 12.82 10.98 -5.16
C MET A 196 13.06 9.57 -4.58
N PRO A 197 14.06 8.81 -5.08
CA PRO A 197 14.26 7.40 -4.69
C PRO A 197 14.58 7.20 -3.20
N GLU A 198 15.11 8.22 -2.51
CA GLU A 198 15.37 8.18 -1.07
C GLU A 198 14.07 8.20 -0.24
N SER A 199 12.99 8.76 -0.78
CA SER A 199 11.72 8.99 -0.05
C SER A 199 10.57 8.14 -0.57
N LEU A 200 10.62 7.69 -1.83
CA LEU A 200 9.60 6.86 -2.47
C LEU A 200 10.25 5.69 -3.20
N GLY A 201 9.92 4.48 -2.79
CA GLY A 201 10.34 3.24 -3.43
C GLY A 201 9.18 2.44 -4.01
N PHE A 202 9.50 1.28 -4.56
CA PHE A 202 8.53 0.30 -5.06
C PHE A 202 8.21 -0.73 -3.98
N GLN A 203 6.94 -1.12 -3.87
CA GLN A 203 6.48 -2.27 -3.11
C GLN A 203 6.03 -3.36 -4.08
N ALA A 204 6.72 -4.48 -4.07
CA ALA A 204 6.35 -5.64 -4.88
C ALA A 204 5.29 -6.48 -4.18
N ASP A 205 4.09 -6.53 -4.74
CA ASP A 205 3.15 -7.62 -4.52
C ASP A 205 3.43 -8.69 -5.58
N LEU A 206 3.70 -9.93 -5.15
CA LEU A 206 4.10 -11.00 -6.07
C LEU A 206 2.99 -11.38 -7.05
N ALA A 207 1.72 -11.29 -6.65
CA ALA A 207 0.61 -11.60 -7.53
C ALA A 207 0.46 -10.54 -8.64
N HIS A 208 0.53 -9.26 -8.29
CA HIS A 208 0.49 -8.17 -9.27
C HIS A 208 1.74 -8.13 -10.14
N THR A 209 2.91 -8.40 -9.57
CA THR A 209 4.18 -8.53 -10.30
C THR A 209 4.08 -9.64 -11.37
N TYR A 210 3.53 -10.80 -11.02
CA TYR A 210 3.28 -11.87 -11.97
C TYR A 210 2.38 -11.42 -13.13
N LEU A 211 1.28 -10.72 -12.84
CA LEU A 211 0.37 -10.19 -13.86
C LEU A 211 1.06 -9.15 -14.76
N TYR A 212 1.99 -8.37 -14.22
CA TYR A 212 2.82 -7.46 -15.01
C TYR A 212 3.71 -8.22 -15.99
N LEU A 213 4.38 -9.29 -15.53
CA LEU A 213 5.23 -10.11 -16.39
C LEU A 213 4.43 -10.74 -17.52
N MET A 214 3.18 -11.11 -17.28
CA MET A 214 2.24 -11.65 -18.29
C MET A 214 1.62 -10.57 -19.20
N GLY A 215 1.87 -9.28 -18.95
CA GLY A 215 1.34 -8.18 -19.77
C GLY A 215 -0.17 -7.97 -19.63
N TYR A 216 -0.75 -8.20 -18.46
CA TYR A 216 -2.21 -8.20 -18.25
C TYR A 216 -2.93 -6.94 -18.77
N ASN A 217 -2.44 -5.74 -18.45
CA ASN A 217 -2.99 -4.45 -18.92
C ASN A 217 -2.14 -3.78 -20.00
N ALA A 218 -0.99 -4.32 -20.32
CA ALA A 218 -0.02 -3.78 -21.25
C ALA A 218 0.68 -4.95 -22.00
N PRO A 219 -0.02 -5.63 -22.94
CA PRO A 219 0.56 -6.78 -23.66
C PRO A 219 1.88 -6.45 -24.37
N GLU A 220 2.07 -5.20 -24.78
CA GLU A 220 3.31 -4.68 -25.37
C GLU A 220 4.49 -4.69 -24.41
N HIS A 221 4.24 -4.76 -23.11
CA HIS A 221 5.26 -4.84 -22.05
C HIS A 221 5.38 -6.24 -21.44
N ALA A 222 4.72 -7.25 -22.00
CA ALA A 222 4.83 -8.62 -21.53
C ALA A 222 6.29 -9.11 -21.62
N LEU A 223 6.77 -9.72 -20.54
CA LEU A 223 8.09 -10.36 -20.47
C LEU A 223 7.99 -11.88 -20.45
N LEU A 224 6.81 -12.41 -20.20
CA LEU A 224 6.49 -13.84 -20.22
C LEU A 224 5.38 -14.13 -21.23
N HIS A 225 5.31 -15.37 -21.67
CA HIS A 225 4.28 -15.91 -22.55
C HIS A 225 3.70 -17.19 -21.95
N GLU A 226 2.56 -17.63 -22.41
CA GLU A 226 1.96 -18.89 -21.97
C GLU A 226 2.91 -20.06 -22.20
N GLY A 227 3.13 -20.89 -21.17
CA GLY A 227 4.04 -22.04 -21.22
C GLY A 227 5.51 -21.71 -20.94
N TYR A 228 5.79 -20.54 -20.30
CA TYR A 228 7.14 -20.19 -19.87
C TYR A 228 7.76 -21.24 -18.92
N SER A 229 9.09 -21.34 -18.92
CA SER A 229 9.86 -22.14 -17.97
C SER A 229 10.18 -21.36 -16.68
N ASP A 230 10.64 -22.08 -15.65
CA ASP A 230 11.10 -21.45 -14.40
C ASP A 230 12.29 -20.50 -14.66
N GLU A 231 13.22 -20.88 -15.55
CA GLU A 231 14.35 -20.03 -15.91
C GLU A 231 13.88 -18.73 -16.60
N GLU A 232 12.89 -18.82 -17.49
CA GLU A 232 12.32 -17.64 -18.15
C GLU A 232 11.61 -16.74 -17.15
N PHE A 233 10.90 -17.32 -16.16
CA PHE A 233 10.27 -16.54 -15.10
C PHE A 233 11.28 -15.72 -14.29
N TYR A 234 12.34 -16.35 -13.81
CA TYR A 234 13.36 -15.66 -13.02
C TYR A 234 14.10 -14.60 -13.83
N ALA A 235 14.45 -14.90 -15.09
CA ALA A 235 15.08 -13.92 -15.98
C ALA A 235 14.17 -12.71 -16.27
N ALA A 236 12.87 -12.92 -16.44
CA ALA A 236 11.90 -11.85 -16.63
C ALA A 236 11.74 -11.00 -15.36
N TYR A 237 11.71 -11.63 -14.19
CA TYR A 237 11.63 -10.95 -12.89
C TYR A 237 12.86 -10.06 -12.65
N GLU A 238 14.06 -10.57 -12.86
CA GLU A 238 15.30 -9.79 -12.76
C GLU A 238 15.26 -8.58 -13.70
N LYS A 239 14.91 -8.78 -14.97
CA LYS A 239 14.81 -7.69 -15.94
C LYS A 239 13.82 -6.59 -15.56
N MET A 240 12.76 -6.94 -14.83
CA MET A 240 11.78 -5.98 -14.37
C MET A 240 12.29 -5.16 -13.18
N THR A 241 13.15 -5.73 -12.34
CA THR A 241 13.59 -5.15 -11.07
C THR A 241 14.95 -4.47 -11.13
N ASP A 242 15.73 -4.66 -12.20
CA ASP A 242 16.99 -4.00 -12.50
C ASP A 242 16.77 -2.62 -13.19
#